data_e41e5411b104f36dea289fffea67a887
#
_entry.id   e41e5411b104f36dea289fffea67a887
#
_cell.length_a   1.000
_cell.length_b   1.000
_cell.length_c   1.000
_cell.angle_alpha   90.00
_cell.angle_beta   90.00
_cell.angle_gamma   90.00
#
_symmetry.space_group_name_H-M   'P 1'
#
loop_
_entity.id
_entity.type
_entity.pdbx_description
1 polymer ?
#
loop_
_entity_poly.entity_id
_entity_poly.type
_entity_poly.pdbx_seq_one_letter_code
_entity_poly.pdbx_strand_id
1 'polypeptide(L)'
;VTDDADLVARLRREGLEPSSWSNGPHDVYGAHDHGYDKVLVCVQGSIRFGLPAIGSSVELAVGDRLELPAGTTHDAVVGSAGVTCLEAHLVAGSLGDGPRRIASGEW
;
A
#
# COMPACT_ATOMS: atom_id res chain seq x y z
N VAL A 1 -15.74 -10.47 7.13
CA VAL A 1 -15.41 -9.95 5.81
C VAL A 1 -15.09 -8.47 5.92
N THR A 2 -13.91 -8.10 5.48
CA THR A 2 -13.50 -6.70 5.44
C THR A 2 -13.98 -6.10 4.13
N ASP A 3 -14.69 -4.96 4.18
CA ASP A 3 -15.11 -4.28 2.98
C ASP A 3 -14.45 -2.90 2.85
N ASP A 4 -14.59 -2.29 1.68
CA ASP A 4 -13.97 -1.00 1.36
C ASP A 4 -14.41 0.09 2.31
N ALA A 5 -15.69 0.13 2.67
CA ALA A 5 -16.23 1.18 3.54
C ALA A 5 -15.59 1.13 4.95
N ASP A 6 -15.37 -0.07 5.48
CA ASP A 6 -14.70 -0.24 6.77
C ASP A 6 -13.26 0.23 6.72
N LEU A 7 -12.53 -0.12 5.66
CA LEU A 7 -11.13 0.28 5.49
C LEU A 7 -11.00 1.78 5.30
N VAL A 8 -11.87 2.38 4.50
CA VAL A 8 -11.91 3.84 4.33
C VAL A 8 -12.18 4.53 5.68
N ALA A 9 -13.14 4.02 6.44
CA ALA A 9 -13.48 4.60 7.75
C ALA A 9 -12.30 4.52 8.72
N ARG A 10 -11.55 3.41 8.71
CA ARG A 10 -10.35 3.25 9.53
C ARG A 10 -9.28 4.28 9.20
N LEU A 11 -9.00 4.46 7.91
CA LEU A 11 -8.00 5.45 7.46
C LEU A 11 -8.45 6.88 7.82
N ARG A 12 -9.73 7.17 7.63
CA ARG A 12 -10.27 8.50 7.99
C ARG A 12 -10.18 8.78 9.49
N ARG A 13 -10.33 7.78 10.34
CA ARG A 13 -10.15 7.93 11.79
C ARG A 13 -8.71 8.30 12.16
N GLU A 14 -7.74 7.97 11.31
CA GLU A 14 -6.35 8.38 11.48
C GLU A 14 -6.07 9.77 10.90
N GLY A 15 -7.08 10.44 10.35
CA GLY A 15 -6.91 11.74 9.70
C GLY A 15 -6.47 11.65 8.23
N LEU A 16 -6.53 10.47 7.64
CA LEU A 16 -6.12 10.26 6.25
C LEU A 16 -7.30 10.41 5.30
N GLU A 17 -7.01 10.85 4.07
CA GLU A 17 -7.98 10.95 2.98
C GLU A 17 -7.62 9.96 1.88
N PRO A 18 -8.16 8.73 1.92
CA PRO A 18 -7.82 7.72 0.93
C PRO A 18 -8.50 7.97 -0.41
N SER A 19 -7.78 7.67 -1.48
CA SER A 19 -8.31 7.52 -2.82
C SER A 19 -8.13 6.08 -3.26
N SER A 20 -8.89 5.63 -4.26
CA SER A 20 -8.83 4.24 -4.72
C SER A 20 -8.28 4.17 -6.14
N TRP A 21 -7.57 3.10 -6.44
CA TRP A 21 -7.11 2.80 -7.78
C TRP A 21 -7.12 1.30 -8.00
N SER A 22 -7.22 0.89 -9.26
CA SER A 22 -7.27 -0.52 -9.66
C SER A 22 -6.37 -0.77 -10.85
N ASN A 23 -5.81 -1.98 -10.90
CA ASN A 23 -5.03 -2.46 -12.04
C ASN A 23 -5.37 -3.90 -12.36
N GLY A 24 -5.12 -4.27 -13.62
CA GLY A 24 -5.43 -5.59 -14.12
C GLY A 24 -4.42 -6.66 -13.70
N PRO A 25 -4.77 -7.95 -13.92
CA PRO A 25 -3.88 -9.06 -13.57
C PRO A 25 -2.50 -8.90 -14.19
N HIS A 26 -1.47 -9.15 -13.38
CA HIS A 26 -0.08 -9.16 -13.79
C HIS A 26 0.49 -7.83 -14.27
N ASP A 27 -0.24 -6.72 -14.08
CA ASP A 27 0.31 -5.39 -14.38
C ASP A 27 1.57 -5.14 -13.55
N VAL A 28 2.52 -4.43 -14.16
CA VAL A 28 3.83 -4.18 -13.55
C VAL A 28 4.06 -2.69 -13.42
N TYR A 29 4.54 -2.27 -12.25
CA TYR A 29 5.05 -0.92 -12.02
C TYR A 29 6.56 -0.97 -11.91
N GLY A 30 7.25 -0.14 -12.71
CA GLY A 30 8.70 0.01 -12.61
C GLY A 30 9.13 0.67 -11.29
N ALA A 31 10.39 0.46 -10.93
CA ALA A 31 10.94 1.02 -9.70
C ALA A 31 10.89 2.54 -9.71
N HIS A 32 10.38 3.13 -8.64
CA HIS A 32 10.25 4.57 -8.46
C HIS A 32 10.13 4.89 -6.96
N ASP A 33 10.22 6.18 -6.63
CA ASP A 33 9.99 6.66 -5.28
C ASP A 33 9.15 7.93 -5.33
N HIS A 34 8.77 8.42 -4.14
CA HIS A 34 7.95 9.62 -4.02
C HIS A 34 8.53 10.54 -2.95
N GLY A 35 8.30 11.84 -3.09
CA GLY A 35 8.72 12.86 -2.12
C GLY A 35 7.78 13.02 -0.92
N TYR A 36 6.84 12.10 -0.74
CA TYR A 36 5.87 12.08 0.35
C TYR A 36 5.77 10.67 0.94
N ASP A 37 5.27 10.58 2.16
CA ASP A 37 4.95 9.30 2.77
C ASP A 37 3.64 8.77 2.20
N LYS A 38 3.53 7.46 2.05
CA LYS A 38 2.38 6.82 1.46
C LYS A 38 1.89 5.66 2.31
N VAL A 39 0.57 5.59 2.48
CA VAL A 39 -0.10 4.43 3.09
C VAL A 39 -0.94 3.77 2.01
N LEU A 40 -0.76 2.47 1.85
CA LEU A 40 -1.49 1.64 0.88
C LEU A 40 -2.25 0.56 1.63
N VAL A 41 -3.49 0.31 1.22
CA VAL A 41 -4.30 -0.80 1.76
C VAL A 41 -4.92 -1.55 0.59
N CYS A 42 -4.72 -2.86 0.55
CA CYS A 42 -5.36 -3.70 -0.46
C CYS A 42 -6.81 -3.95 -0.06
N VAL A 43 -7.76 -3.68 -0.96
CA VAL A 43 -9.18 -3.91 -0.70
C VAL A 43 -9.76 -5.02 -1.56
N GLN A 44 -9.09 -5.41 -2.66
CA GLN A 44 -9.52 -6.49 -3.53
C GLN A 44 -8.31 -7.04 -4.27
N GLY A 45 -8.24 -8.36 -4.44
CA GLY A 45 -7.14 -8.99 -5.15
C GLY A 45 -5.86 -9.03 -4.35
N SER A 46 -4.73 -8.87 -5.03
CA SER A 46 -3.41 -8.86 -4.39
C SER A 46 -2.37 -8.12 -5.22
N ILE A 47 -1.30 -7.70 -4.56
CA ILE A 47 -0.17 -7.04 -5.20
C ILE A 47 1.10 -7.32 -4.39
N ARG A 48 2.23 -7.50 -5.09
CA ARG A 48 3.53 -7.65 -4.46
C ARG A 48 4.36 -6.42 -4.73
N PHE A 49 4.87 -5.80 -3.67
CA PHE A 49 5.80 -4.67 -3.77
C PHE A 49 7.22 -5.16 -3.56
N GLY A 50 8.11 -4.83 -4.50
CA GLY A 50 9.53 -5.05 -4.33
C GLY A 50 10.15 -3.84 -3.65
N LEU A 51 11.08 -4.10 -2.73
CA LEU A 51 11.79 -3.07 -1.97
C LEU A 51 13.29 -3.29 -2.17
N PRO A 52 13.84 -2.88 -3.34
CA PRO A 52 15.20 -3.24 -3.71
C PRO A 52 16.27 -2.71 -2.74
N ALA A 53 16.05 -1.57 -2.12
CA ALA A 53 17.02 -1.00 -1.18
C ALA A 53 17.27 -1.89 0.04
N ILE A 54 16.30 -2.71 0.43
CA ILE A 54 16.44 -3.65 1.55
C ILE A 54 16.44 -5.11 1.10
N GLY A 55 16.47 -5.36 -0.22
CA GLY A 55 16.55 -6.72 -0.77
C GLY A 55 15.35 -7.59 -0.42
N SER A 56 14.17 -7.00 -0.26
CA SER A 56 12.99 -7.69 0.22
C SER A 56 11.78 -7.40 -0.68
N SER A 57 10.73 -8.18 -0.50
CA SER A 57 9.43 -7.91 -1.11
C SER A 57 8.32 -8.19 -0.10
N VAL A 58 7.18 -7.52 -0.28
CA VAL A 58 6.00 -7.72 0.57
C VAL A 58 4.79 -7.94 -0.31
N GLU A 59 3.93 -8.86 0.08
CA GLU A 59 2.68 -9.11 -0.60
C GLU A 59 1.52 -8.55 0.23
N LEU A 60 0.61 -7.83 -0.41
CA LEU A 60 -0.60 -7.34 0.21
C LEU A 60 -1.78 -8.15 -0.30
N ALA A 61 -2.48 -8.80 0.61
CA ALA A 61 -3.80 -9.38 0.41
C ALA A 61 -4.83 -8.44 1.02
N VAL A 62 -6.11 -8.76 0.86
CA VAL A 62 -7.20 -7.90 1.32
C VAL A 62 -7.07 -7.56 2.80
N GLY A 63 -7.10 -6.28 3.11
CA GLY A 63 -6.98 -5.73 4.45
C GLY A 63 -5.55 -5.44 4.91
N ASP A 64 -4.54 -5.92 4.20
CA ASP A 64 -3.14 -5.63 4.53
C ASP A 64 -2.79 -4.19 4.19
N ARG A 65 -1.91 -3.62 5.01
CA ARG A 65 -1.45 -2.24 4.90
C ARG A 65 0.05 -2.19 4.68
N LEU A 66 0.49 -1.31 3.80
CA LEU A 66 1.90 -1.01 3.58
C LEU A 66 2.15 0.47 3.83
N GLU A 67 3.14 0.77 4.67
CA GLU A 67 3.61 2.12 4.90
C GLU A 67 4.93 2.31 4.18
N LEU A 68 4.99 3.30 3.29
CA LEU A 68 6.18 3.64 2.52
C LEU A 68 6.63 5.06 2.86
N PRO A 69 7.69 5.22 3.65
CA PRO A 69 8.27 6.54 3.87
C PRO A 69 8.77 7.16 2.57
N ALA A 70 8.77 8.49 2.50
CA ALA A 70 9.30 9.23 1.36
C ALA A 70 10.71 8.73 1.00
N GLY A 71 11.01 8.66 -0.28
CA GLY A 71 12.30 8.20 -0.79
C GLY A 71 12.51 6.69 -0.80
N THR A 72 11.51 5.91 -0.39
CA THR A 72 11.61 4.44 -0.47
C THR A 72 11.36 3.98 -1.89
N THR A 73 12.41 3.48 -2.56
CA THR A 73 12.27 2.90 -3.90
C THR A 73 11.45 1.62 -3.83
N HIS A 74 10.47 1.51 -4.72
CA HIS A 74 9.62 0.33 -4.79
C HIS A 74 9.18 0.07 -6.22
N ASP A 75 8.95 -1.19 -6.52
CA ASP A 75 8.29 -1.64 -7.74
C ASP A 75 7.09 -2.50 -7.35
N ALA A 76 6.31 -2.97 -8.31
CA ALA A 76 5.16 -3.79 -7.98
C ALA A 76 4.75 -4.69 -9.13
N VAL A 77 4.16 -5.83 -8.77
CA VAL A 77 3.51 -6.76 -9.71
C VAL A 77 2.14 -7.12 -9.14
N VAL A 78 1.12 -6.89 -9.93
CA VAL A 78 -0.26 -7.21 -9.57
C VAL A 78 -0.49 -8.71 -9.66
N GLY A 79 -1.26 -9.27 -8.73
CA GLY A 79 -1.59 -10.70 -8.71
C GLY A 79 -2.52 -11.11 -9.83
N SER A 80 -2.81 -12.41 -9.90
CA SER A 80 -3.57 -13.02 -11.02
C SER A 80 -5.04 -12.61 -11.07
N ALA A 81 -5.57 -12.05 -9.99
CA ALA A 81 -6.96 -11.58 -9.92
C ALA A 81 -7.10 -10.07 -10.05
N GLY A 82 -5.99 -9.37 -10.36
CA GLY A 82 -5.99 -7.91 -10.34
C GLY A 82 -5.85 -7.37 -8.92
N VAL A 83 -5.95 -6.05 -8.77
CA VAL A 83 -5.90 -5.42 -7.46
C VAL A 83 -6.73 -4.14 -7.45
N THR A 84 -7.34 -3.85 -6.31
CA THR A 84 -7.85 -2.54 -5.96
C THR A 84 -7.21 -2.15 -4.63
N CYS A 85 -6.63 -0.96 -4.59
CA CYS A 85 -6.00 -0.41 -3.39
C CYS A 85 -6.60 0.92 -3.01
N LEU A 86 -6.56 1.21 -1.73
CA LEU A 86 -6.70 2.56 -1.19
C LEU A 86 -5.30 3.14 -0.99
N GLU A 87 -5.17 4.43 -1.20
CA GLU A 87 -3.90 5.13 -1.08
C GLU A 87 -4.12 6.48 -0.41
N ALA A 88 -3.30 6.80 0.57
CA ALA A 88 -3.30 8.08 1.24
C ALA A 88 -1.87 8.63 1.31
N HIS A 89 -1.73 9.93 1.20
CA HIS A 89 -0.44 10.61 1.26
C HIS A 89 -0.31 11.42 2.53
N LEU A 90 0.91 11.44 3.06
CA LEU A 90 1.26 12.26 4.22
C LEU A 90 2.53 13.05 3.91
N VAL A 91 2.74 14.10 4.68
CA VAL A 91 3.98 14.88 4.59
C VAL A 91 5.16 13.97 4.91
N ALA A 92 6.25 14.12 4.15
CA ALA A 92 7.48 13.36 4.38
C ALA A 92 7.92 13.47 5.85
N GLY A 93 8.28 12.33 6.45
CA GLY A 93 8.66 12.25 7.85
C GLY A 93 7.52 11.92 8.81
N SER A 94 6.30 11.72 8.31
CA SER A 94 5.14 11.35 9.14
C SER A 94 5.18 9.90 9.59
N LEU A 95 5.77 9.02 8.78
CA LEU A 95 5.90 7.60 9.09
C LEU A 95 7.25 7.29 9.72
N GLY A 96 7.44 6.04 10.17
CA GLY A 96 8.70 5.60 10.75
C GLY A 96 9.84 5.51 9.74
N ASP A 97 10.95 4.94 10.16
CA ASP A 97 12.22 5.01 9.43
C ASP A 97 12.34 4.08 8.22
N GLY A 98 11.41 3.17 8.03
CA GLY A 98 11.48 2.23 6.91
C GLY A 98 10.12 1.73 6.48
N PRO A 99 10.06 1.01 5.35
CA PRO A 99 8.81 0.42 4.90
C PRO A 99 8.30 -0.61 5.90
N ARG A 100 6.98 -0.68 6.09
CA ARG A 100 6.38 -1.55 7.07
C ARG A 100 5.07 -2.13 6.55
N ARG A 101 4.98 -3.47 6.52
CA ARG A 101 3.74 -4.18 6.24
C ARG A 101 3.02 -4.49 7.55
N ILE A 102 1.73 -4.21 7.59
CA ILE A 102 0.88 -4.52 8.74
C ILE A 102 -0.27 -5.39 8.24
N ALA A 103 -0.38 -6.57 8.81
CA ALA A 103 -1.38 -7.54 8.40
C ALA A 103 -2.80 -7.06 8.72
N SER A 104 -3.76 -7.54 7.94
CA SER A 104 -5.18 -7.30 8.19
C SER A 104 -5.54 -7.67 9.62
N GLY A 105 -6.29 -6.80 10.29
CA GLY A 105 -6.70 -6.99 11.68
C GLY A 105 -5.69 -6.50 12.71
N GLU A 106 -4.53 -6.01 12.29
CA GLU A 106 -3.49 -5.52 13.20
C GLU A 106 -3.32 -3.99 13.17
N TRP A 107 -4.23 -3.33 12.52
CA TRP A 107 -4.21 -1.86 12.44
C TRP A 107 -5.60 -1.28 12.43
#